data_4ad8a4effb54035fa240bae575cdcb64
#
_entry.id   4ad8a4effb54035fa240bae575cdcb64
#
_cell.length_a   1.000
_cell.length_b   1.000
_cell.length_c   1.000
_cell.angle_alpha   90.00
_cell.angle_beta   90.00
_cell.angle_gamma   90.00
#
_symmetry.space_group_name_H-M   'P 1'
#
loop_
_entity.id
_entity.type
_entity.pdbx_description
1 polymer ?
#
loop_
_entity_poly.entity_id
_entity_poly.type
_entity_poly.pdbx_seq_one_letter_code
_entity_poly.pdbx_strand_id
1 'polypeptide(L)'
;MKLYNTLTKKIEDFIPNKEGYVKMYTCGPTVYHFAHIGNLRTYISEDILEKALKYVGYKVDRVMNITDVGHMVGDGDSGEDKMLVASKREHKSSYEVAKYYTKCFKSDCEKLNVRWPDTVSPATDNIDEYIKIITKLLDDGYAYISDGNVYFDTTKYDKYYELSGRNADDLMVAVREDIKEDTSKKNPFDFGLWFTNSKFNNQEMQWDSPWGRGYPGWHIECSGISIKYLGENLDIHCGAEDAVFPHHTNEIAQSECYLGHKWCNYWVHFGFLNDKNGKMSKSKGEFLTVSVLEEKGYNPLAYRYLCLNSYYHNALTFSYEILDGAEREYLKLKNKVLSLKEDGEIDTDKFNSYDNKFKEALNNNLNTSMCLTILYDVLKDNSINESTKISLVQKFDTVLSLDLLKENNVVVDKELERKVNE
;
A
#
# COMPACT_ATOMS: atom_id res chain seq x y z
N MET A 1 -6.67 20.49 0.41
CA MET A 1 -5.47 19.62 0.38
C MET A 1 -5.00 19.48 -1.06
N LYS A 2 -3.69 19.45 -1.29
CA LYS A 2 -3.12 19.17 -2.62
C LYS A 2 -2.48 17.78 -2.61
N LEU A 3 -2.61 17.05 -3.72
CA LEU A 3 -2.02 15.72 -3.90
C LEU A 3 -1.40 15.61 -5.29
N TYR A 4 -0.28 14.91 -5.38
CA TYR A 4 0.25 14.52 -6.69
C TYR A 4 -0.62 13.40 -7.26
N ASN A 5 -1.18 13.65 -8.44
CA ASN A 5 -1.99 12.68 -9.17
C ASN A 5 -1.16 12.10 -10.32
N THR A 6 -0.88 10.80 -10.26
CA THR A 6 -0.08 10.12 -11.29
C THR A 6 -0.75 10.15 -12.66
N LEU A 7 -2.09 10.15 -12.71
CA LEU A 7 -2.83 10.22 -13.97
C LEU A 7 -2.59 11.53 -14.72
N THR A 8 -2.61 12.65 -14.00
CA THR A 8 -2.40 13.99 -14.58
C THR A 8 -0.93 14.44 -14.54
N LYS A 9 -0.08 13.74 -13.77
CA LYS A 9 1.34 14.07 -13.50
C LYS A 9 1.53 15.45 -12.88
N LYS A 10 0.57 15.91 -12.07
CA LYS A 10 0.55 17.24 -11.44
C LYS A 10 0.16 17.13 -9.97
N ILE A 11 0.63 18.11 -9.20
CA ILE A 11 0.09 18.40 -7.88
C ILE A 11 -1.15 19.28 -8.10
N GLU A 12 -2.29 18.79 -7.67
CA GLU A 12 -3.59 19.43 -7.89
C GLU A 12 -4.43 19.46 -6.61
N ASP A 13 -5.43 20.32 -6.57
CA ASP A 13 -6.33 20.42 -5.44
C ASP A 13 -7.20 19.15 -5.37
N PHE A 14 -7.21 18.53 -4.19
CA PHE A 14 -8.03 17.35 -3.94
C PHE A 14 -9.50 17.75 -3.70
N ILE A 15 -10.36 17.30 -4.60
CA ILE A 15 -11.82 17.52 -4.54
C ILE A 15 -12.50 16.14 -4.55
N PRO A 16 -13.07 15.69 -3.43
CA PRO A 16 -13.78 14.41 -3.38
C PRO A 16 -15.10 14.45 -4.13
N ASN A 17 -15.60 13.30 -4.59
CA ASN A 17 -16.89 13.14 -5.23
C ASN A 17 -18.05 13.58 -4.33
N LYS A 18 -17.89 13.43 -3.02
CA LYS A 18 -18.86 13.87 -2.01
C LYS A 18 -18.15 14.75 -0.99
N GLU A 19 -18.66 15.95 -0.76
CA GLU A 19 -18.10 16.89 0.20
C GLU A 19 -17.90 16.24 1.59
N GLY A 20 -16.71 16.41 2.17
CA GLY A 20 -16.35 15.89 3.48
C GLY A 20 -16.16 14.37 3.58
N TYR A 21 -16.32 13.62 2.48
CA TYR A 21 -16.25 12.17 2.47
C TYR A 21 -15.33 11.67 1.33
N VAL A 22 -14.43 10.75 1.66
CA VAL A 22 -13.43 10.20 0.73
C VAL A 22 -13.54 8.69 0.67
N LYS A 23 -13.67 8.15 -0.51
CA LYS A 23 -13.56 6.73 -0.84
C LYS A 23 -12.13 6.42 -1.27
N MET A 24 -11.44 5.58 -0.51
CA MET A 24 -10.04 5.26 -0.74
C MET A 24 -9.85 3.76 -0.88
N TYR A 25 -9.31 3.33 -2.01
CA TYR A 25 -8.92 1.94 -2.22
C TYR A 25 -7.39 1.81 -2.20
N THR A 26 -6.91 0.76 -1.55
CA THR A 26 -5.48 0.46 -1.45
C THR A 26 -5.23 -0.99 -1.84
N CYS A 27 -4.29 -1.22 -2.76
CA CYS A 27 -3.90 -2.57 -3.13
C CYS A 27 -3.23 -3.29 -1.96
N GLY A 28 -3.81 -4.42 -1.56
CA GLY A 28 -3.29 -5.25 -0.49
C GLY A 28 -2.16 -6.20 -0.93
N PRO A 29 -1.60 -6.97 0.01
CA PRO A 29 -0.51 -7.89 -0.30
C PRO A 29 -0.99 -9.18 -0.96
N THR A 30 -0.12 -9.78 -1.78
CA THR A 30 -0.24 -11.19 -2.15
C THR A 30 0.40 -12.04 -1.04
N VAL A 31 -0.42 -12.83 -0.35
CA VAL A 31 -0.08 -13.47 0.93
C VAL A 31 0.50 -14.88 0.78
N TYR A 32 1.58 -15.00 0.01
CA TYR A 32 2.34 -16.25 -0.16
C TYR A 32 3.69 -16.26 0.58
N HIS A 33 4.08 -15.13 1.15
CA HIS A 33 5.32 -14.92 1.91
C HIS A 33 5.18 -13.70 2.82
N PHE A 34 6.13 -13.54 3.76
CA PHE A 34 6.22 -12.31 4.56
C PHE A 34 6.33 -11.05 3.68
N ALA A 35 5.77 -9.95 4.14
CA ALA A 35 6.04 -8.64 3.53
C ALA A 35 7.46 -8.18 3.91
N HIS A 36 8.25 -7.73 2.94
CA HIS A 36 9.51 -7.07 3.24
C HIS A 36 9.28 -5.58 3.53
N ILE A 37 10.24 -4.93 4.19
CA ILE A 37 10.10 -3.51 4.59
C ILE A 37 9.82 -2.58 3.41
N GLY A 38 10.28 -2.90 2.19
CA GLY A 38 9.95 -2.15 0.98
C GLY A 38 8.46 -2.19 0.64
N ASN A 39 7.76 -3.33 0.82
CA ASN A 39 6.31 -3.38 0.70
C ASN A 39 5.65 -2.57 1.81
N LEU A 40 6.13 -2.71 3.05
CA LEU A 40 5.57 -2.04 4.22
C LEU A 40 5.69 -0.52 4.15
N ARG A 41 6.65 0.03 3.41
CA ARG A 41 6.73 1.46 3.11
C ARG A 41 5.47 1.97 2.40
N THR A 42 4.93 1.21 1.46
CA THR A 42 3.67 1.55 0.77
C THR A 42 2.53 1.65 1.78
N TYR A 43 2.36 0.64 2.64
CA TYR A 43 1.29 0.63 3.65
C TYR A 43 1.45 1.72 4.72
N ILE A 44 2.69 2.07 5.10
CA ILE A 44 2.96 3.25 5.95
C ILE A 44 2.50 4.52 5.25
N SER A 45 2.78 4.68 3.96
CA SER A 45 2.41 5.88 3.20
C SER A 45 0.90 5.99 2.98
N GLU A 46 0.22 4.88 2.72
CA GLU A 46 -1.24 4.79 2.65
C GLU A 46 -1.92 5.17 3.98
N ASP A 47 -1.37 4.68 5.09
CA ASP A 47 -1.81 5.01 6.44
C ASP A 47 -1.65 6.50 6.75
N ILE A 48 -0.52 7.09 6.36
CA ILE A 48 -0.27 8.53 6.51
C ILE A 48 -1.27 9.34 5.68
N LEU A 49 -1.55 8.94 4.43
CA LEU A 49 -2.53 9.61 3.58
C LEU A 49 -3.93 9.56 4.21
N GLU A 50 -4.38 8.40 4.67
CA GLU A 50 -5.66 8.25 5.35
C GLU A 50 -5.75 9.13 6.59
N LYS A 51 -4.72 9.09 7.45
CA LYS A 51 -4.67 9.88 8.70
C LYS A 51 -4.61 11.38 8.43
N ALA A 52 -3.87 11.79 7.39
CA ALA A 52 -3.81 13.19 6.97
C ALA A 52 -5.16 13.70 6.46
N LEU A 53 -5.87 12.93 5.63
CA LEU A 53 -7.21 13.25 5.18
C LEU A 53 -8.17 13.42 6.37
N LYS A 54 -8.12 12.50 7.34
CA LYS A 54 -8.92 12.61 8.57
C LYS A 54 -8.55 13.83 9.42
N TYR A 55 -7.26 14.13 9.53
CA TYR A 55 -6.76 15.28 10.29
C TYR A 55 -7.23 16.63 9.71
N VAL A 56 -7.31 16.75 8.40
CA VAL A 56 -7.80 17.97 7.75
C VAL A 56 -9.32 18.02 7.62
N GLY A 57 -10.05 17.01 8.14
CA GLY A 57 -11.50 17.05 8.36
C GLY A 57 -12.34 16.14 7.46
N TYR A 58 -11.74 15.29 6.61
CA TYR A 58 -12.50 14.32 5.83
C TYR A 58 -12.87 13.08 6.65
N LYS A 59 -14.04 12.53 6.38
CA LYS A 59 -14.36 11.14 6.72
C LYS A 59 -13.83 10.24 5.60
N VAL A 60 -13.01 9.27 5.94
CA VAL A 60 -12.40 8.34 4.95
C VAL A 60 -12.98 6.95 5.15
N ASP A 61 -13.43 6.35 4.06
CA ASP A 61 -13.81 4.94 3.95
C ASP A 61 -12.72 4.23 3.15
N ARG A 62 -11.90 3.43 3.85
CA ARG A 62 -10.76 2.75 3.26
C ARG A 62 -11.03 1.27 3.10
N VAL A 63 -10.90 0.77 1.87
CA VAL A 63 -10.99 -0.64 1.50
C VAL A 63 -9.64 -1.15 1.00
N MET A 64 -9.28 -2.36 1.39
CA MET A 64 -8.08 -3.06 0.93
C MET A 64 -8.43 -4.52 0.62
N ASN A 65 -7.88 -5.05 -0.47
CA ASN A 65 -7.94 -6.49 -0.73
C ASN A 65 -6.85 -7.25 0.03
N ILE A 66 -7.02 -8.56 0.11
CA ILE A 66 -5.94 -9.53 0.35
C ILE A 66 -5.95 -10.47 -0.86
N THR A 67 -4.86 -10.47 -1.63
CA THR A 67 -4.70 -11.40 -2.75
C THR A 67 -4.29 -12.77 -2.20
N ASP A 68 -5.28 -13.59 -1.94
CA ASP A 68 -5.17 -14.97 -1.42
C ASP A 68 -5.40 -16.03 -2.50
N VAL A 69 -5.59 -15.61 -3.73
CA VAL A 69 -5.63 -16.47 -4.94
C VAL A 69 -4.21 -16.65 -5.49
N GLY A 70 -3.94 -17.79 -6.11
CA GLY A 70 -2.68 -18.06 -6.78
C GLY A 70 -2.51 -17.23 -8.06
N HIS A 71 -1.40 -16.50 -8.16
CA HIS A 71 -1.01 -15.74 -9.34
C HIS A 71 0.41 -16.10 -9.78
N MET A 72 0.69 -15.90 -11.06
CA MET A 72 1.99 -16.17 -11.67
C MET A 72 3.13 -15.36 -11.05
N VAL A 73 4.35 -15.87 -11.13
CA VAL A 73 5.56 -15.27 -10.52
C VAL A 73 5.97 -13.94 -11.17
N GLY A 74 5.48 -13.59 -12.35
CA GLY A 74 5.71 -12.29 -13.01
C GLY A 74 4.52 -11.36 -12.88
N ASP A 75 4.71 -10.08 -13.23
CA ASP A 75 3.62 -9.10 -13.37
C ASP A 75 2.80 -9.36 -14.66
N GLY A 76 3.15 -10.42 -15.40
CA GLY A 76 2.44 -10.94 -16.56
C GLY A 76 1.76 -12.29 -16.29
N ASP A 77 1.07 -12.80 -17.29
CA ASP A 77 0.33 -14.09 -17.22
C ASP A 77 1.25 -15.32 -17.43
N SER A 78 2.54 -15.22 -17.10
CA SER A 78 3.52 -16.29 -17.27
C SER A 78 4.34 -16.53 -15.99
N GLY A 79 4.74 -17.77 -15.75
CA GLY A 79 5.55 -18.16 -14.58
C GLY A 79 4.88 -19.22 -13.73
N GLU A 80 5.47 -19.57 -12.57
CA GLU A 80 4.88 -20.51 -11.61
C GLU A 80 3.86 -19.77 -10.69
N ASP A 81 2.84 -20.49 -10.22
CA ASP A 81 1.88 -19.97 -9.25
C ASP A 81 2.55 -19.75 -7.88
N LYS A 82 2.53 -18.52 -7.40
CA LYS A 82 3.15 -18.11 -6.12
C LYS A 82 2.58 -18.85 -4.91
N MET A 83 1.26 -19.07 -4.88
CA MET A 83 0.60 -19.79 -3.78
C MET A 83 0.94 -21.28 -3.81
N LEU A 84 0.97 -21.89 -4.98
CA LEU A 84 1.33 -23.28 -5.15
C LEU A 84 2.80 -23.54 -4.76
N VAL A 85 3.72 -22.64 -5.13
CA VAL A 85 5.13 -22.71 -4.72
C VAL A 85 5.25 -22.63 -3.20
N ALA A 86 4.53 -21.69 -2.57
CA ALA A 86 4.53 -21.55 -1.11
C ALA A 86 3.90 -22.77 -0.41
N SER A 87 2.78 -23.27 -0.92
CA SER A 87 2.11 -24.48 -0.45
C SER A 87 3.05 -25.71 -0.43
N LYS A 88 3.77 -25.94 -1.52
CA LYS A 88 4.78 -27.01 -1.62
C LYS A 88 5.94 -26.80 -0.65
N ARG A 89 6.46 -25.58 -0.54
CA ARG A 89 7.57 -25.21 0.37
C ARG A 89 7.21 -25.49 1.82
N GLU A 90 5.98 -25.19 2.24
CA GLU A 90 5.55 -25.25 3.62
C GLU A 90 4.77 -26.53 3.98
N HIS A 91 4.51 -27.40 2.99
CA HIS A 91 3.68 -28.60 3.16
C HIS A 91 2.30 -28.30 3.76
N LYS A 92 1.66 -27.20 3.29
CA LYS A 92 0.34 -26.73 3.69
C LYS A 92 -0.53 -26.50 2.46
N SER A 93 -1.87 -26.46 2.65
CA SER A 93 -2.77 -26.01 1.59
C SER A 93 -2.57 -24.53 1.26
N SER A 94 -2.94 -24.10 0.06
CA SER A 94 -2.88 -22.70 -0.35
C SER A 94 -3.71 -21.80 0.59
N TYR A 95 -4.85 -22.27 1.08
CA TYR A 95 -5.68 -21.56 2.07
C TYR A 95 -4.99 -21.36 3.42
N GLU A 96 -4.30 -22.39 3.93
CA GLU A 96 -3.55 -22.29 5.19
C GLU A 96 -2.37 -21.34 5.06
N VAL A 97 -1.67 -21.36 3.92
CA VAL A 97 -0.58 -20.41 3.59
C VAL A 97 -1.10 -18.99 3.58
N ALA A 98 -2.19 -18.73 2.84
CA ALA A 98 -2.78 -17.38 2.74
C ALA A 98 -3.22 -16.87 4.13
N LYS A 99 -3.91 -17.68 4.92
CA LYS A 99 -4.34 -17.33 6.27
C LYS A 99 -3.17 -17.01 7.21
N TYR A 100 -2.10 -17.80 7.13
CA TYR A 100 -0.90 -17.58 7.93
C TYR A 100 -0.22 -16.26 7.60
N TYR A 101 0.07 -16.00 6.31
CA TYR A 101 0.76 -14.77 5.90
C TYR A 101 -0.10 -13.51 6.01
N THR A 102 -1.42 -13.62 5.89
CA THR A 102 -2.34 -12.52 6.23
C THR A 102 -2.21 -12.12 7.70
N LYS A 103 -2.13 -13.11 8.61
CA LYS A 103 -1.93 -12.84 10.04
C LYS A 103 -0.57 -12.20 10.31
N CYS A 104 0.49 -12.68 9.65
CA CYS A 104 1.83 -12.08 9.76
C CYS A 104 1.85 -10.63 9.27
N PHE A 105 1.26 -10.38 8.11
CA PHE A 105 1.15 -9.03 7.55
C PHE A 105 0.39 -8.08 8.49
N LYS A 106 -0.73 -8.53 9.07
CA LYS A 106 -1.48 -7.73 10.04
C LYS A 106 -0.63 -7.40 11.27
N SER A 107 0.11 -8.37 11.79
CA SER A 107 1.03 -8.16 12.92
C SER A 107 2.14 -7.15 12.58
N ASP A 108 2.72 -7.21 11.39
CA ASP A 108 3.72 -6.24 10.93
C ASP A 108 3.12 -4.83 10.81
N CYS A 109 1.89 -4.70 10.31
CA CYS A 109 1.16 -3.43 10.28
C CYS A 109 0.94 -2.87 11.70
N GLU A 110 0.54 -3.72 12.66
CA GLU A 110 0.35 -3.31 14.06
C GLU A 110 1.66 -2.80 14.69
N LYS A 111 2.79 -3.48 14.47
CA LYS A 111 4.11 -3.06 14.96
C LYS A 111 4.59 -1.72 14.36
N LEU A 112 4.13 -1.40 13.16
CA LEU A 112 4.43 -0.15 12.46
C LEU A 112 3.37 0.94 12.69
N ASN A 113 2.39 0.72 13.58
CA ASN A 113 1.25 1.61 13.81
C ASN A 113 0.49 1.97 12.52
N VAL A 114 0.47 1.04 11.56
CA VAL A 114 -0.37 1.12 10.35
C VAL A 114 -1.78 0.69 10.71
N ARG A 115 -2.73 1.59 10.54
CA ARG A 115 -4.14 1.30 10.82
C ARG A 115 -4.67 0.23 9.88
N TRP A 116 -5.32 -0.78 10.43
CA TRP A 116 -6.04 -1.75 9.62
C TRP A 116 -7.25 -1.07 8.96
N PRO A 117 -7.46 -1.23 7.63
CA PRO A 117 -8.58 -0.60 6.93
C PRO A 117 -9.96 -0.98 7.51
N ASP A 118 -10.97 -0.15 7.27
CA ASP A 118 -12.34 -0.41 7.74
C ASP A 118 -12.91 -1.69 7.12
N THR A 119 -12.60 -1.91 5.84
CA THR A 119 -12.94 -3.13 5.11
C THR A 119 -11.68 -3.75 4.52
N VAL A 120 -11.43 -5.01 4.86
CA VAL A 120 -10.39 -5.83 4.24
C VAL A 120 -11.08 -7.07 3.68
N SER A 121 -10.95 -7.29 2.37
CA SER A 121 -11.66 -8.35 1.66
C SER A 121 -10.68 -9.30 0.95
N PRO A 122 -10.69 -10.60 1.30
CA PRO A 122 -9.98 -11.62 0.53
C PRO A 122 -10.48 -11.69 -0.92
N ALA A 123 -9.58 -11.91 -1.87
CA ALA A 123 -9.95 -12.05 -3.28
C ALA A 123 -10.90 -13.24 -3.50
N THR A 124 -10.68 -14.33 -2.75
CA THR A 124 -11.52 -15.55 -2.82
C THR A 124 -12.98 -15.30 -2.42
N ASP A 125 -13.31 -14.25 -1.67
CA ASP A 125 -14.67 -13.93 -1.24
C ASP A 125 -15.48 -13.14 -2.29
N ASN A 126 -14.91 -12.89 -3.48
CA ASN A 126 -15.51 -11.97 -4.46
C ASN A 126 -15.63 -12.57 -5.87
N ILE A 127 -15.57 -13.87 -6.01
CA ILE A 127 -15.58 -14.58 -7.30
C ILE A 127 -16.81 -14.24 -8.15
N ASP A 128 -18.00 -14.18 -7.55
CA ASP A 128 -19.24 -13.84 -8.25
C ASP A 128 -19.20 -12.43 -8.85
N GLU A 129 -18.55 -11.48 -8.15
CA GLU A 129 -18.40 -10.10 -8.66
C GLU A 129 -17.46 -10.06 -9.86
N TYR A 130 -16.37 -10.83 -9.84
CA TYR A 130 -15.49 -10.94 -11.00
C TYR A 130 -16.18 -11.53 -12.20
N ILE A 131 -16.93 -12.63 -12.02
CA ILE A 131 -17.70 -13.27 -13.09
C ILE A 131 -18.70 -12.29 -13.69
N LYS A 132 -19.39 -11.49 -12.87
CA LYS A 132 -20.34 -10.46 -13.31
C LYS A 132 -19.67 -9.39 -14.20
N ILE A 133 -18.52 -8.86 -13.75
CA ILE A 133 -17.77 -7.83 -14.50
C ILE A 133 -17.27 -8.42 -15.82
N ILE A 134 -16.65 -9.60 -15.79
CA ILE A 134 -16.10 -10.27 -16.98
C ILE A 134 -17.19 -10.59 -17.98
N THR A 135 -18.36 -11.05 -17.54
CA THR A 135 -19.50 -11.34 -18.41
C THR A 135 -19.90 -10.07 -19.18
N LYS A 136 -20.07 -8.94 -18.49
CA LYS A 136 -20.40 -7.68 -19.15
C LYS A 136 -19.31 -7.22 -20.12
N LEU A 137 -18.03 -7.34 -19.77
CA LEU A 137 -16.93 -7.00 -20.67
C LEU A 137 -16.91 -7.85 -21.96
N LEU A 138 -17.30 -9.12 -21.86
CA LEU A 138 -17.48 -10.00 -23.02
C LEU A 138 -18.68 -9.59 -23.86
N ASP A 139 -19.84 -9.34 -23.23
CA ASP A 139 -21.07 -8.93 -23.91
C ASP A 139 -20.91 -7.60 -24.66
N ASP A 140 -20.17 -6.66 -24.06
CA ASP A 140 -19.88 -5.34 -24.63
C ASP A 140 -18.72 -5.36 -25.66
N GLY A 141 -18.05 -6.50 -25.85
CA GLY A 141 -16.97 -6.68 -26.83
C GLY A 141 -15.60 -6.15 -26.43
N TYR A 142 -15.39 -5.86 -25.14
CA TYR A 142 -14.07 -5.47 -24.58
C TYR A 142 -13.19 -6.66 -24.22
N ALA A 143 -13.77 -7.85 -24.12
CA ALA A 143 -13.06 -9.07 -23.81
C ALA A 143 -13.34 -10.15 -24.88
N TYR A 144 -12.51 -11.19 -24.92
CA TYR A 144 -12.65 -12.31 -25.83
C TYR A 144 -12.18 -13.63 -25.20
N ILE A 145 -12.65 -14.75 -25.75
CA ILE A 145 -12.21 -16.08 -25.34
C ILE A 145 -11.18 -16.59 -26.35
N SER A 146 -10.05 -17.07 -25.87
CA SER A 146 -9.02 -17.74 -26.66
C SER A 146 -8.39 -18.86 -25.87
N ASP A 147 -8.27 -20.04 -26.47
CA ASP A 147 -7.73 -21.26 -25.86
C ASP A 147 -8.34 -21.58 -24.47
N GLY A 148 -9.65 -21.34 -24.34
CA GLY A 148 -10.41 -21.56 -23.07
C GLY A 148 -10.29 -20.44 -22.03
N ASN A 149 -9.35 -19.51 -22.15
CA ASN A 149 -9.16 -18.38 -21.24
C ASN A 149 -9.90 -17.14 -21.73
N VAL A 150 -10.24 -16.24 -20.79
CA VAL A 150 -10.85 -14.94 -21.10
C VAL A 150 -9.80 -13.86 -20.97
N TYR A 151 -9.61 -13.08 -22.02
CA TYR A 151 -8.66 -11.96 -22.10
C TYR A 151 -9.38 -10.65 -22.33
N PHE A 152 -8.85 -9.56 -21.75
CA PHE A 152 -9.23 -8.20 -22.08
C PHE A 152 -8.49 -7.76 -23.34
N ASP A 153 -9.20 -7.16 -24.29
CA ASP A 153 -8.64 -6.61 -25.55
C ASP A 153 -8.24 -5.14 -25.31
N THR A 154 -6.96 -4.92 -25.06
CA THR A 154 -6.43 -3.58 -24.72
C THR A 154 -6.59 -2.57 -25.85
N THR A 155 -6.76 -3.03 -27.11
CA THR A 155 -7.00 -2.15 -28.26
C THR A 155 -8.41 -1.51 -28.28
N LYS A 156 -9.30 -1.99 -27.43
CA LYS A 156 -10.67 -1.46 -27.27
C LYS A 156 -10.76 -0.29 -26.30
N TYR A 157 -9.69 0.05 -25.61
CA TYR A 157 -9.63 1.16 -24.67
C TYR A 157 -8.60 2.20 -25.11
N ASP A 158 -9.06 3.28 -25.74
CA ASP A 158 -8.19 4.29 -26.36
C ASP A 158 -7.23 4.98 -25.37
N LYS A 159 -7.56 5.00 -24.07
CA LYS A 159 -6.75 5.64 -23.01
C LYS A 159 -5.80 4.69 -22.29
N TYR A 160 -5.58 3.48 -22.82
CA TYR A 160 -4.83 2.42 -22.13
C TYR A 160 -3.45 2.87 -21.61
N TYR A 161 -2.78 3.77 -22.30
CA TYR A 161 -1.44 4.24 -21.95
C TYR A 161 -1.43 5.56 -21.13
N GLU A 162 -2.60 6.11 -20.80
CA GLU A 162 -2.70 7.45 -20.16
C GLU A 162 -2.01 7.48 -18.78
N LEU A 163 -2.25 6.50 -17.92
CA LEU A 163 -1.65 6.45 -16.58
C LEU A 163 -0.13 6.31 -16.63
N SER A 164 0.38 5.39 -17.43
CA SER A 164 1.82 5.15 -17.56
C SER A 164 2.52 6.32 -18.26
N GLY A 165 1.81 7.01 -19.16
CA GLY A 165 2.34 8.07 -20.02
C GLY A 165 3.42 7.59 -20.97
N ARG A 166 3.48 6.29 -21.24
CA ARG A 166 4.37 5.64 -22.20
C ARG A 166 3.54 5.19 -23.40
N ASN A 167 4.16 5.11 -24.55
CA ASN A 167 3.53 4.51 -25.73
C ASN A 167 3.77 2.99 -25.78
N ALA A 168 3.09 2.30 -26.70
CA ALA A 168 3.24 0.86 -26.88
C ALA A 168 4.70 0.45 -27.16
N ASP A 169 5.42 1.22 -27.97
CA ASP A 169 6.79 0.91 -28.38
C ASP A 169 7.77 0.98 -27.19
N ASP A 170 7.63 2.00 -26.32
CA ASP A 170 8.43 2.15 -25.11
C ASP A 170 8.20 0.99 -24.12
N LEU A 171 6.97 0.53 -24.00
CA LEU A 171 6.61 -0.59 -23.14
C LEU A 171 7.05 -1.94 -23.72
N MET A 172 7.00 -2.11 -25.05
CA MET A 172 7.47 -3.31 -25.72
C MET A 172 8.97 -3.54 -25.53
N VAL A 173 9.77 -2.48 -25.46
CA VAL A 173 11.21 -2.58 -25.17
C VAL A 173 11.46 -3.09 -23.74
N ALA A 174 10.68 -2.60 -22.78
CA ALA A 174 10.81 -3.01 -21.37
C ALA A 174 10.30 -4.45 -21.10
N VAL A 175 9.39 -4.92 -21.93
CA VAL A 175 8.70 -6.22 -21.79
C VAL A 175 9.43 -7.35 -22.52
N ARG A 176 10.27 -7.04 -23.53
CA ARG A 176 10.95 -8.05 -24.39
C ARG A 176 11.92 -8.98 -23.66
N GLU A 177 12.36 -8.67 -22.47
CA GLU A 177 13.30 -9.54 -21.72
C GLU A 177 12.62 -10.70 -20.99
N ASP A 178 11.31 -10.64 -20.70
CA ASP A 178 10.60 -11.61 -19.83
C ASP A 178 9.39 -12.33 -20.47
N ILE A 179 8.92 -11.93 -21.68
CA ILE A 179 7.73 -12.53 -22.28
C ILE A 179 8.12 -13.66 -23.24
N LYS A 180 7.80 -14.90 -22.84
CA LYS A 180 7.49 -15.95 -23.80
C LYS A 180 6.18 -15.57 -24.50
N GLU A 181 6.19 -15.42 -25.82
CA GLU A 181 4.99 -15.15 -26.62
C GLU A 181 3.85 -16.10 -26.23
N ASP A 182 2.81 -15.53 -25.60
CA ASP A 182 1.54 -16.23 -25.42
C ASP A 182 0.75 -16.08 -26.73
N THR A 183 0.83 -17.11 -27.55
CA THR A 183 0.18 -17.15 -28.87
C THR A 183 -1.35 -17.16 -28.79
N SER A 184 -1.95 -17.29 -27.60
CA SER A 184 -3.40 -17.22 -27.39
C SER A 184 -3.93 -15.78 -27.33
N LYS A 185 -3.05 -14.78 -27.07
CA LYS A 185 -3.40 -13.36 -27.04
C LYS A 185 -3.46 -12.75 -28.44
N LYS A 186 -4.45 -11.86 -28.66
CA LYS A 186 -4.53 -11.07 -29.91
C LYS A 186 -3.44 -10.00 -29.98
N ASN A 187 -3.16 -9.36 -28.83
CA ASN A 187 -2.16 -8.31 -28.69
C ASN A 187 -1.24 -8.61 -27.50
N PRO A 188 0.03 -8.21 -27.54
CA PRO A 188 1.00 -8.51 -26.47
C PRO A 188 0.60 -7.97 -25.09
N PHE A 189 -0.14 -6.86 -25.04
CA PHE A 189 -0.58 -6.22 -23.80
C PHE A 189 -1.94 -6.70 -23.30
N ASP A 190 -2.65 -7.55 -24.06
CA ASP A 190 -3.89 -8.14 -23.57
C ASP A 190 -3.60 -8.95 -22.31
N PHE A 191 -4.50 -8.91 -21.36
CA PHE A 191 -4.30 -9.53 -20.06
C PHE A 191 -5.46 -10.45 -19.67
N GLY A 192 -5.13 -11.49 -18.89
CA GLY A 192 -6.09 -12.50 -18.48
C GLY A 192 -7.09 -11.96 -17.46
N LEU A 193 -8.37 -12.24 -17.72
CA LEU A 193 -9.48 -11.96 -16.81
C LEU A 193 -9.92 -13.22 -16.07
N TRP A 194 -9.89 -14.40 -16.77
CA TRP A 194 -10.24 -15.70 -16.21
C TRP A 194 -9.45 -16.80 -16.90
N PHE A 195 -8.84 -17.68 -16.14
CA PHE A 195 -8.02 -18.77 -16.63
C PHE A 195 -8.67 -20.12 -16.37
N THR A 196 -9.05 -20.85 -17.43
CA THR A 196 -9.55 -22.23 -17.37
C THR A 196 -8.50 -23.23 -17.83
N ASN A 197 -7.63 -22.81 -18.75
CA ASN A 197 -6.57 -23.63 -19.33
C ASN A 197 -5.22 -22.95 -18.98
N SER A 198 -4.67 -23.29 -17.83
CA SER A 198 -3.34 -22.85 -17.44
C SER A 198 -2.35 -24.00 -17.58
N LYS A 199 -1.08 -23.68 -17.82
CA LYS A 199 0.03 -24.66 -17.82
C LYS A 199 0.15 -25.40 -16.46
N PHE A 200 -0.60 -24.97 -15.44
CA PHE A 200 -0.60 -25.50 -14.09
C PHE A 200 -1.94 -26.17 -13.77
N ASN A 201 -2.12 -27.37 -14.29
CA ASN A 201 -3.32 -28.20 -14.11
C ASN A 201 -3.58 -28.63 -12.63
N ASN A 202 -2.74 -28.22 -11.70
CA ASN A 202 -2.79 -28.61 -10.28
C ASN A 202 -3.13 -27.45 -9.33
N GLN A 203 -3.76 -26.38 -9.83
CA GLN A 203 -4.17 -25.28 -8.96
C GLN A 203 -5.32 -25.71 -8.06
N GLU A 204 -5.13 -25.60 -6.75
CA GLU A 204 -6.11 -26.01 -5.73
C GLU A 204 -7.31 -25.05 -5.70
N MET A 205 -7.08 -23.76 -5.96
CA MET A 205 -8.08 -22.69 -5.91
C MET A 205 -8.71 -22.47 -7.28
N GLN A 206 -9.85 -23.11 -7.52
CA GLN A 206 -10.62 -22.99 -8.77
C GLN A 206 -12.11 -22.93 -8.48
N TRP A 207 -12.83 -22.13 -9.26
CA TRP A 207 -14.28 -21.94 -9.16
C TRP A 207 -14.97 -22.19 -10.49
N ASP A 208 -16.23 -22.55 -10.44
CA ASP A 208 -17.05 -22.70 -11.64
C ASP A 208 -17.41 -21.32 -12.21
N SER A 209 -17.37 -21.20 -13.54
CA SER A 209 -17.74 -20.00 -14.26
C SER A 209 -18.46 -20.35 -15.54
N PRO A 210 -19.11 -19.38 -16.24
CA PRO A 210 -19.73 -19.61 -17.56
C PRO A 210 -18.75 -20.08 -18.63
N TRP A 211 -17.45 -19.85 -18.43
CA TRP A 211 -16.39 -20.20 -19.40
C TRP A 211 -15.68 -21.50 -19.06
N GLY A 212 -16.01 -22.08 -17.91
CA GLY A 212 -15.40 -23.30 -17.39
C GLY A 212 -14.82 -23.11 -15.97
N ARG A 213 -14.39 -24.22 -15.38
CA ARG A 213 -13.76 -24.20 -14.05
C ARG A 213 -12.36 -23.60 -14.16
N GLY A 214 -12.09 -22.58 -13.31
CA GLY A 214 -10.83 -21.83 -13.36
C GLY A 214 -10.68 -20.81 -12.25
N TYR A 215 -9.87 -19.78 -12.45
CA TYR A 215 -9.56 -18.77 -11.46
C TYR A 215 -9.42 -17.37 -12.11
N PRO A 216 -9.64 -16.28 -11.34
CA PRO A 216 -9.57 -14.92 -11.85
C PRO A 216 -8.13 -14.50 -12.19
N GLY A 217 -7.99 -13.58 -13.14
CA GLY A 217 -6.76 -12.83 -13.35
C GLY A 217 -6.47 -11.88 -12.18
N TRP A 218 -5.25 -11.43 -12.05
CA TRP A 218 -4.82 -10.61 -10.91
C TRP A 218 -5.50 -9.23 -10.85
N HIS A 219 -5.71 -8.60 -12.00
CA HIS A 219 -6.19 -7.22 -12.05
C HIS A 219 -7.67 -7.07 -11.75
N ILE A 220 -8.48 -8.12 -12.03
CA ILE A 220 -9.93 -8.07 -11.80
C ILE A 220 -10.30 -8.06 -10.31
N GLU A 221 -9.41 -8.53 -9.43
CA GLU A 221 -9.63 -8.55 -8.00
C GLU A 221 -9.84 -7.14 -7.45
N CYS A 222 -8.90 -6.24 -7.71
CA CYS A 222 -8.95 -4.87 -7.21
C CYS A 222 -10.14 -4.10 -7.78
N SER A 223 -10.42 -4.24 -9.08
CA SER A 223 -11.60 -3.64 -9.70
C SER A 223 -12.90 -4.15 -9.06
N GLY A 224 -13.06 -5.46 -8.94
CA GLY A 224 -14.28 -6.07 -8.39
C GLY A 224 -14.52 -5.70 -6.93
N ILE A 225 -13.47 -5.78 -6.10
CA ILE A 225 -13.56 -5.47 -4.67
C ILE A 225 -13.84 -3.98 -4.46
N SER A 226 -13.12 -3.09 -5.15
CA SER A 226 -13.34 -1.65 -4.99
C SER A 226 -14.73 -1.21 -5.44
N ILE A 227 -15.22 -1.69 -6.58
CA ILE A 227 -16.56 -1.39 -7.09
C ILE A 227 -17.64 -1.92 -6.13
N LYS A 228 -17.47 -3.15 -5.61
CA LYS A 228 -18.41 -3.77 -4.68
C LYS A 228 -18.58 -2.97 -3.38
N TYR A 229 -17.48 -2.54 -2.78
CA TYR A 229 -17.51 -1.92 -1.45
C TYR A 229 -17.55 -0.38 -1.49
N LEU A 230 -16.94 0.24 -2.49
CA LEU A 230 -16.87 1.70 -2.61
C LEU A 230 -17.77 2.26 -3.70
N GLY A 231 -18.32 1.40 -4.58
CA GLY A 231 -19.20 1.79 -5.70
C GLY A 231 -18.42 2.33 -6.90
N GLU A 232 -19.18 2.88 -7.84
CA GLU A 232 -18.72 3.18 -9.20
C GLU A 232 -17.85 4.44 -9.34
N ASN A 233 -17.78 5.29 -8.30
CA ASN A 233 -17.01 6.52 -8.30
C ASN A 233 -16.04 6.50 -7.11
N LEU A 234 -14.78 6.28 -7.40
CA LEU A 234 -13.69 6.23 -6.43
C LEU A 234 -12.97 7.58 -6.38
N ASP A 235 -12.64 8.05 -5.17
CA ASP A 235 -11.87 9.29 -5.04
C ASP A 235 -10.38 9.03 -5.21
N ILE A 236 -9.82 8.10 -4.44
CA ILE A 236 -8.39 7.82 -4.40
C ILE A 236 -8.14 6.33 -4.57
N HIS A 237 -7.23 5.96 -5.47
CA HIS A 237 -6.64 4.64 -5.58
C HIS A 237 -5.13 4.73 -5.32
N CYS A 238 -4.61 3.89 -4.43
CA CYS A 238 -3.21 3.90 -4.01
C CYS A 238 -2.50 2.58 -4.31
N GLY A 239 -1.19 2.69 -4.52
CA GLY A 239 -0.30 1.55 -4.61
C GLY A 239 1.17 1.95 -4.71
N ALA A 240 2.07 0.99 -4.81
CA ALA A 240 3.47 1.25 -5.09
C ALA A 240 3.67 1.69 -6.55
N GLU A 241 4.78 2.34 -6.84
CA GLU A 241 5.11 2.88 -8.17
C GLU A 241 5.11 1.81 -9.28
N ASP A 242 5.47 0.55 -8.96
CA ASP A 242 5.42 -0.57 -9.90
C ASP A 242 4.00 -1.02 -10.27
N ALA A 243 3.01 -0.67 -9.47
CA ALA A 243 1.62 -0.94 -9.80
C ALA A 243 1.09 -0.05 -10.95
N VAL A 244 1.73 1.08 -11.27
CA VAL A 244 1.33 1.96 -12.36
C VAL A 244 1.12 1.18 -13.66
N PHE A 245 2.09 0.32 -13.99
CA PHE A 245 2.01 -0.55 -15.15
C PHE A 245 2.62 -1.93 -14.82
N PRO A 246 1.92 -3.04 -15.14
CA PRO A 246 0.64 -3.09 -15.84
C PRO A 246 -0.61 -2.99 -14.94
N HIS A 247 -0.48 -3.17 -13.59
CA HIS A 247 -1.60 -3.48 -12.69
C HIS A 247 -2.70 -2.41 -12.72
N HIS A 248 -2.41 -1.18 -12.30
CA HIS A 248 -3.41 -0.10 -12.26
C HIS A 248 -3.87 0.34 -13.66
N THR A 249 -2.99 0.28 -14.66
CA THR A 249 -3.37 0.51 -16.06
C THR A 249 -4.45 -0.49 -16.51
N ASN A 250 -4.30 -1.76 -16.16
CA ASN A 250 -5.28 -2.81 -16.48
C ASN A 250 -6.57 -2.64 -15.68
N GLU A 251 -6.47 -2.23 -14.42
CA GLU A 251 -7.65 -1.94 -13.61
C GLU A 251 -8.48 -0.77 -14.18
N ILE A 252 -7.84 0.31 -14.62
CA ILE A 252 -8.52 1.42 -15.28
C ILE A 252 -9.26 0.92 -16.51
N ALA A 253 -8.58 0.19 -17.39
CA ALA A 253 -9.15 -0.28 -18.65
C ALA A 253 -10.40 -1.14 -18.40
N GLN A 254 -10.31 -2.16 -17.54
CA GLN A 254 -11.43 -3.05 -17.26
C GLN A 254 -12.56 -2.36 -16.48
N SER A 255 -12.25 -1.49 -15.52
CA SER A 255 -13.26 -0.81 -14.72
C SER A 255 -14.01 0.24 -15.52
N GLU A 256 -13.31 1.09 -16.27
CA GLU A 256 -13.97 2.14 -17.08
C GLU A 256 -14.76 1.58 -18.25
N CYS A 257 -14.28 0.48 -18.88
CA CYS A 257 -15.07 -0.23 -19.89
C CYS A 257 -16.31 -0.91 -19.29
N TYR A 258 -16.20 -1.49 -18.09
CA TYR A 258 -17.34 -2.06 -17.39
C TYR A 258 -18.38 -1.02 -16.99
N LEU A 259 -17.95 0.14 -16.46
CA LEU A 259 -18.81 1.19 -15.93
C LEU A 259 -19.34 2.13 -17.02
N GLY A 260 -18.59 2.32 -18.11
CA GLY A 260 -18.90 3.28 -19.17
C GLY A 260 -18.55 4.74 -18.82
N HIS A 261 -17.82 4.98 -17.74
CA HIS A 261 -17.37 6.31 -17.30
C HIS A 261 -16.04 6.24 -16.54
N LYS A 262 -15.43 7.40 -16.27
CA LYS A 262 -14.21 7.49 -15.45
C LYS A 262 -14.46 6.92 -14.05
N TRP A 263 -13.62 5.97 -13.63
CA TRP A 263 -13.80 5.25 -12.38
C TRP A 263 -13.16 5.95 -11.18
N CYS A 264 -11.89 6.34 -11.27
CA CYS A 264 -11.12 6.91 -10.18
C CYS A 264 -10.56 8.28 -10.52
N ASN A 265 -10.63 9.24 -9.56
CA ASN A 265 -10.20 10.61 -9.77
C ASN A 265 -8.71 10.81 -9.51
N TYR A 266 -8.16 10.24 -8.42
CA TYR A 266 -6.77 10.45 -8.00
C TYR A 266 -6.04 9.12 -7.87
N TRP A 267 -4.95 8.99 -8.62
CA TRP A 267 -4.04 7.86 -8.57
C TRP A 267 -2.79 8.27 -7.81
N VAL A 268 -2.58 7.72 -6.60
CA VAL A 268 -1.49 8.10 -5.72
C VAL A 268 -0.51 6.93 -5.58
N HIS A 269 0.71 7.13 -6.07
CA HIS A 269 1.75 6.11 -6.05
C HIS A 269 2.90 6.49 -5.13
N PHE A 270 3.44 5.48 -4.45
CA PHE A 270 4.51 5.61 -3.47
C PHE A 270 5.81 5.05 -4.03
N GLY A 271 6.89 5.84 -3.90
CA GLY A 271 8.20 5.48 -4.43
C GLY A 271 8.81 4.27 -3.75
N PHE A 272 9.77 3.63 -4.42
CA PHE A 272 10.42 2.41 -3.96
C PHE A 272 11.31 2.59 -2.74
N LEU A 273 11.53 1.49 -2.01
CA LEU A 273 12.67 1.35 -1.12
C LEU A 273 13.83 0.72 -1.90
N ASN A 274 14.93 1.44 -2.00
CA ASN A 274 16.14 0.99 -2.68
C ASN A 274 17.22 0.59 -1.64
N ASP A 275 18.01 -0.40 -1.96
CA ASP A 275 19.29 -0.69 -1.31
C ASP A 275 20.46 -0.19 -2.17
N LYS A 276 21.70 -0.56 -1.81
CA LYS A 276 22.91 -0.20 -2.57
C LYS A 276 22.90 -0.72 -4.02
N ASN A 277 22.06 -1.70 -4.34
CA ASN A 277 21.97 -2.38 -5.62
C ASN A 277 20.73 -1.98 -6.45
N GLY A 278 19.96 -1.00 -5.99
CA GLY A 278 18.72 -0.53 -6.61
C GLY A 278 17.46 -0.94 -5.84
N LYS A 279 16.35 -1.20 -6.53
CA LYS A 279 15.07 -1.59 -5.89
C LYS A 279 15.26 -2.85 -5.04
N MET A 280 14.86 -2.77 -3.77
CA MET A 280 14.84 -3.91 -2.86
C MET A 280 13.84 -4.95 -3.38
N SER A 281 14.27 -6.19 -3.52
CA SER A 281 13.43 -7.27 -4.01
C SER A 281 13.75 -8.59 -3.30
N LYS A 282 12.79 -9.53 -3.30
CA LYS A 282 12.90 -10.85 -2.66
C LYS A 282 14.06 -11.71 -3.19
N SER A 283 14.54 -11.44 -4.39
CA SER A 283 15.60 -12.22 -5.06
C SER A 283 17.00 -11.64 -4.91
N LYS A 284 17.15 -10.43 -4.35
CA LYS A 284 18.43 -9.72 -4.28
C LYS A 284 18.71 -9.29 -2.83
N GLY A 285 19.67 -9.93 -2.19
CA GLY A 285 20.16 -9.54 -0.86
C GLY A 285 19.41 -10.18 0.32
N GLU A 286 19.58 -9.60 1.52
CA GLU A 286 18.89 -10.03 2.74
C GLU A 286 17.40 -9.72 2.64
N PHE A 287 16.52 -10.69 2.93
CA PHE A 287 15.09 -10.51 2.93
C PHE A 287 14.64 -9.80 4.21
N LEU A 288 14.61 -8.47 4.18
CA LEU A 288 14.36 -7.64 5.35
C LEU A 288 12.87 -7.55 5.68
N THR A 289 12.48 -8.16 6.80
CA THR A 289 11.14 -8.07 7.40
C THR A 289 11.19 -7.23 8.67
N VAL A 290 10.02 -6.88 9.23
CA VAL A 290 9.95 -6.23 10.56
C VAL A 290 10.59 -7.12 11.63
N SER A 291 10.36 -8.43 11.59
CA SER A 291 10.96 -9.36 12.55
C SER A 291 12.47 -9.37 12.48
N VAL A 292 13.08 -9.28 11.30
CA VAL A 292 14.53 -9.17 11.14
C VAL A 292 15.08 -7.88 11.75
N LEU A 293 14.35 -6.77 11.62
CA LEU A 293 14.74 -5.52 12.29
C LEU A 293 14.66 -5.64 13.81
N GLU A 294 13.60 -6.25 14.34
CA GLU A 294 13.45 -6.53 15.78
C GLU A 294 14.56 -7.46 16.32
N GLU A 295 14.89 -8.53 15.60
CA GLU A 295 15.99 -9.46 15.96
C GLU A 295 17.35 -8.77 16.01
N LYS A 296 17.54 -7.73 15.19
CA LYS A 296 18.75 -6.88 15.22
C LYS A 296 18.68 -5.77 16.29
N GLY A 297 17.60 -5.70 17.07
CA GLY A 297 17.42 -4.76 18.16
C GLY A 297 16.76 -3.43 17.79
N TYR A 298 16.31 -3.24 16.54
CA TYR A 298 15.64 -2.02 16.11
C TYR A 298 14.18 -1.95 16.59
N ASN A 299 13.77 -0.77 17.00
CA ASN A 299 12.35 -0.49 17.18
C ASN A 299 11.67 -0.35 15.80
N PRO A 300 10.58 -1.09 15.50
CA PRO A 300 9.86 -0.94 14.23
C PRO A 300 9.46 0.50 13.89
N LEU A 301 9.14 1.32 14.89
CA LEU A 301 8.78 2.73 14.68
C LEU A 301 9.96 3.61 14.25
N ALA A 302 11.21 3.17 14.43
CA ALA A 302 12.37 3.81 13.83
C ALA A 302 12.31 3.73 12.29
N TYR A 303 11.85 2.61 11.74
CA TYR A 303 11.61 2.49 10.30
C TYR A 303 10.46 3.37 9.83
N ARG A 304 9.35 3.44 10.60
CA ARG A 304 8.27 4.40 10.30
C ARG A 304 8.78 5.85 10.32
N TYR A 305 9.59 6.22 11.32
CA TYR A 305 10.22 7.54 11.41
C TYR A 305 11.12 7.83 10.20
N LEU A 306 11.88 6.85 9.73
CA LEU A 306 12.68 6.97 8.49
C LEU A 306 11.79 7.27 7.29
N CYS A 307 10.66 6.56 7.14
CA CYS A 307 9.70 6.81 6.06
C CYS A 307 9.10 8.23 6.11
N LEU A 308 8.78 8.75 7.30
CA LEU A 308 8.23 10.09 7.51
C LEU A 308 9.21 11.22 7.13
N ASN A 309 10.52 10.99 7.20
CA ASN A 309 11.53 11.95 6.79
C ASN A 309 11.73 12.03 5.28
N SER A 310 11.09 11.14 4.51
CA SER A 310 11.20 11.09 3.06
C SER A 310 9.90 11.56 2.41
N TYR A 311 10.01 12.24 1.28
CA TYR A 311 8.85 12.51 0.45
C TYR A 311 8.28 11.20 -0.12
N TYR A 312 7.00 10.96 0.05
CA TYR A 312 6.36 9.67 -0.22
C TYR A 312 6.52 9.19 -1.68
N HIS A 313 6.57 10.14 -2.63
CA HIS A 313 6.66 9.86 -4.06
C HIS A 313 8.11 9.57 -4.53
N ASN A 314 9.11 9.93 -3.74
CA ASN A 314 10.51 9.68 -4.09
C ASN A 314 10.96 8.29 -3.61
N ALA A 315 11.90 7.69 -4.33
CA ALA A 315 12.59 6.51 -3.83
C ALA A 315 13.33 6.82 -2.53
N LEU A 316 13.28 5.91 -1.56
CA LEU A 316 13.98 5.98 -0.29
C LEU A 316 15.14 4.98 -0.31
N THR A 317 16.34 5.43 0.04
CA THR A 317 17.48 4.52 0.19
C THR A 317 17.50 3.95 1.60
N PHE A 318 17.67 2.64 1.70
CA PHE A 318 17.83 1.91 2.95
C PHE A 318 19.27 1.41 3.11
N SER A 319 19.81 1.61 4.29
CA SER A 319 20.94 0.85 4.82
C SER A 319 20.81 0.80 6.35
N TYR A 320 21.53 -0.10 7.00
CA TYR A 320 21.52 -0.13 8.46
C TYR A 320 22.08 1.16 9.07
N GLU A 321 23.08 1.78 8.47
CA GLU A 321 23.62 3.07 8.94
C GLU A 321 22.57 4.19 8.89
N ILE A 322 21.71 4.18 7.86
CA ILE A 322 20.58 5.14 7.75
C ILE A 322 19.54 4.84 8.81
N LEU A 323 19.22 3.56 9.04
CA LEU A 323 18.26 3.15 10.08
C LEU A 323 18.80 3.46 11.49
N ASP A 324 20.09 3.25 11.76
CA ASP A 324 20.77 3.64 13.02
C ASP A 324 20.60 5.15 13.30
N GLY A 325 20.75 5.96 12.23
CA GLY A 325 20.51 7.41 12.30
C GLY A 325 19.06 7.73 12.67
N ALA A 326 18.12 7.09 11.97
CA ALA A 326 16.69 7.28 12.20
C ALA A 326 16.26 6.84 13.61
N GLU A 327 16.79 5.72 14.10
CA GLU A 327 16.49 5.22 15.44
C GLU A 327 17.00 6.16 16.54
N ARG A 328 18.24 6.63 16.42
CA ARG A 328 18.80 7.61 17.37
C ARG A 328 17.94 8.87 17.45
N GLU A 329 17.54 9.42 16.30
CA GLU A 329 16.69 10.62 16.29
C GLU A 329 15.27 10.36 16.79
N TYR A 330 14.68 9.21 16.45
CA TYR A 330 13.38 8.78 16.96
C TYR A 330 13.41 8.65 18.49
N LEU A 331 14.38 7.93 19.05
CA LEU A 331 14.51 7.75 20.51
C LEU A 331 14.79 9.06 21.23
N LYS A 332 15.62 9.94 20.66
CA LYS A 332 15.88 11.27 21.21
C LYS A 332 14.60 12.14 21.22
N LEU A 333 13.82 12.10 20.13
CA LEU A 333 12.53 12.78 20.05
C LEU A 333 11.57 12.25 21.12
N LYS A 334 11.41 10.95 21.21
CA LYS A 334 10.52 10.28 22.17
C LYS A 334 10.91 10.61 23.63
N ASN A 335 12.19 10.50 23.96
CA ASN A 335 12.68 10.82 25.32
C ASN A 335 12.44 12.28 25.65
N LYS A 336 12.62 13.21 24.70
CA LYS A 336 12.32 14.62 24.91
C LYS A 336 10.82 14.86 25.17
N VAL A 337 9.95 14.18 24.46
CA VAL A 337 8.49 14.26 24.69
C VAL A 337 8.11 13.68 26.04
N LEU A 338 8.65 12.52 26.41
CA LEU A 338 8.37 11.87 27.70
C LEU A 338 8.94 12.65 28.90
N SER A 339 9.89 13.56 28.69
CA SER A 339 10.39 14.43 29.77
C SER A 339 9.51 15.63 30.05
N LEU A 340 8.52 15.93 29.22
CA LEU A 340 7.57 17.03 29.43
C LEU A 340 6.63 16.72 30.59
N LYS A 341 6.26 17.76 31.32
CA LYS A 341 5.35 17.67 32.47
C LYS A 341 4.20 18.66 32.32
N GLU A 342 3.01 18.28 32.70
CA GLU A 342 1.89 19.21 32.72
C GLU A 342 2.18 20.36 33.70
N ASP A 343 2.12 21.59 33.22
CA ASP A 343 2.54 22.80 33.96
C ASP A 343 1.55 23.98 33.87
N GLY A 344 0.30 23.72 33.51
CA GLY A 344 -0.74 24.74 33.44
C GLY A 344 -1.81 24.50 32.39
N GLU A 345 -2.57 25.53 32.09
CA GLU A 345 -3.61 25.49 31.04
C GLU A 345 -2.99 25.57 29.64
N ILE A 346 -3.70 24.99 28.68
CA ILE A 346 -3.31 25.02 27.28
C ILE A 346 -3.43 26.45 26.73
N ASP A 347 -2.35 26.99 26.18
CA ASP A 347 -2.37 28.23 25.39
C ASP A 347 -3.06 27.98 24.07
N THR A 348 -4.35 28.33 23.98
CA THR A 348 -5.20 28.07 22.81
C THR A 348 -4.68 28.77 21.54
N ASP A 349 -4.14 29.98 21.66
CA ASP A 349 -3.65 30.75 20.51
C ASP A 349 -2.40 30.10 19.92
N LYS A 350 -1.46 29.71 20.76
CA LYS A 350 -0.26 28.99 20.34
C LYS A 350 -0.61 27.60 19.79
N PHE A 351 -1.51 26.87 20.46
CA PHE A 351 -2.00 25.58 19.98
C PHE A 351 -2.57 25.70 18.56
N ASN A 352 -3.49 26.62 18.34
CA ASN A 352 -4.11 26.84 17.04
C ASN A 352 -3.09 27.26 15.98
N SER A 353 -2.13 28.11 16.33
CA SER A 353 -1.07 28.54 15.42
C SER A 353 -0.24 27.35 14.90
N TYR A 354 0.21 26.47 15.81
CA TYR A 354 1.00 25.30 15.41
C TYR A 354 0.16 24.21 14.72
N ASP A 355 -1.08 23.99 15.14
CA ASP A 355 -2.01 23.10 14.47
C ASP A 355 -2.26 23.51 13.01
N ASN A 356 -2.42 24.81 12.77
CA ASN A 356 -2.59 25.33 11.42
C ASN A 356 -1.34 25.11 10.55
N LYS A 357 -0.13 25.35 11.09
CA LYS A 357 1.11 25.06 10.38
C LYS A 357 1.23 23.58 9.99
N PHE A 358 0.86 22.70 10.93
CA PHE A 358 0.87 21.25 10.68
C PHE A 358 -0.15 20.85 9.60
N LYS A 359 -1.36 21.42 9.65
CA LYS A 359 -2.36 21.24 8.59
C LYS A 359 -1.87 21.73 7.22
N GLU A 360 -1.21 22.89 7.18
CA GLU A 360 -0.63 23.43 5.95
C GLU A 360 0.43 22.50 5.37
N ALA A 361 1.28 21.90 6.21
CA ALA A 361 2.28 20.91 5.78
C ALA A 361 1.63 19.66 5.19
N LEU A 362 0.58 19.13 5.84
CA LEU A 362 -0.18 18.00 5.31
C LEU A 362 -0.92 18.36 4.01
N ASN A 363 -1.51 19.56 3.96
CA ASN A 363 -2.21 20.07 2.76
C ASN A 363 -1.27 20.30 1.58
N ASN A 364 0.02 20.48 1.82
CA ASN A 364 1.03 20.62 0.80
C ASN A 364 1.61 19.27 0.38
N ASN A 365 0.77 18.45 -0.23
CA ASN A 365 1.17 17.17 -0.83
C ASN A 365 1.83 16.21 0.17
N LEU A 366 1.24 16.08 1.38
CA LEU A 366 1.72 15.19 2.46
C LEU A 366 3.19 15.44 2.86
N ASN A 367 3.57 16.70 3.10
CA ASN A 367 4.94 17.03 3.50
C ASN A 367 5.23 16.62 4.96
N THR A 368 5.44 15.34 5.18
CA THR A 368 5.68 14.75 6.51
C THR A 368 7.01 15.21 7.12
N SER A 369 8.03 15.48 6.31
CA SER A 369 9.30 16.06 6.80
C SER A 369 9.07 17.44 7.42
N MET A 370 8.20 18.27 6.82
CA MET A 370 7.82 19.55 7.41
C MET A 370 6.97 19.34 8.68
N CYS A 371 6.09 18.34 8.71
CA CYS A 371 5.34 17.98 9.92
C CYS A 371 6.28 17.64 11.09
N LEU A 372 7.34 16.86 10.85
CA LEU A 372 8.38 16.58 11.86
C LEU A 372 9.13 17.86 12.26
N THR A 373 9.47 18.74 11.31
CA THR A 373 10.10 20.02 11.59
C THR A 373 9.24 20.87 12.54
N ILE A 374 7.94 20.99 12.25
CA ILE A 374 6.99 21.71 13.09
C ILE A 374 6.89 21.09 14.50
N LEU A 375 6.90 19.77 14.61
CA LEU A 375 6.95 19.09 15.90
C LEU A 375 8.21 19.45 16.70
N TYR A 376 9.37 19.49 16.07
CA TYR A 376 10.60 19.92 16.70
C TYR A 376 10.57 21.41 17.10
N ASP A 377 9.93 22.26 16.31
CA ASP A 377 9.77 23.68 16.62
C ASP A 377 8.90 23.87 17.86
N VAL A 378 7.77 23.13 17.98
CA VAL A 378 6.95 23.10 19.19
C VAL A 378 7.80 22.74 20.41
N LEU A 379 8.61 21.68 20.32
CA LEU A 379 9.42 21.19 21.44
C LEU A 379 10.54 22.19 21.85
N LYS A 380 11.00 23.03 20.92
CA LYS A 380 12.05 24.04 21.15
C LYS A 380 11.51 25.39 21.60
N ASP A 381 10.24 25.69 21.35
CA ASP A 381 9.65 26.99 21.64
C ASP A 381 9.48 27.20 23.16
N ASN A 382 10.31 28.05 23.73
CA ASN A 382 10.28 28.39 25.16
C ASN A 382 9.13 29.32 25.52
N SER A 383 8.39 29.87 24.55
CA SER A 383 7.21 30.71 24.80
C SER A 383 5.93 29.92 24.98
N ILE A 384 6.01 28.59 24.93
CA ILE A 384 4.88 27.67 25.09
C ILE A 384 5.10 26.82 26.33
N ASN A 385 4.08 26.70 27.17
CA ASN A 385 4.14 25.82 28.33
C ASN A 385 4.11 24.32 27.92
N GLU A 386 4.54 23.44 28.81
CA GLU A 386 4.66 22.01 28.50
C GLU A 386 3.31 21.32 28.29
N SER A 387 2.24 21.76 28.98
CA SER A 387 0.87 21.27 28.77
C SER A 387 0.40 21.50 27.32
N THR A 388 0.69 22.69 26.77
CA THR A 388 0.39 22.98 25.34
C THR A 388 1.22 22.14 24.40
N LYS A 389 2.52 21.92 24.70
CA LYS A 389 3.39 21.04 23.91
C LYS A 389 2.87 19.60 23.91
N ILE A 390 2.51 19.05 25.06
CA ILE A 390 1.96 17.70 25.20
C ILE A 390 0.70 17.55 24.33
N SER A 391 -0.23 18.50 24.41
CA SER A 391 -1.46 18.49 23.63
C SER A 391 -1.21 18.56 22.11
N LEU A 392 -0.24 19.36 21.66
CA LEU A 392 0.17 19.42 20.26
C LEU A 392 0.81 18.12 19.81
N VAL A 393 1.72 17.53 20.60
CA VAL A 393 2.32 16.23 20.32
C VAL A 393 1.25 15.15 20.18
N GLN A 394 0.32 15.09 21.13
CA GLN A 394 -0.80 14.13 21.08
C GLN A 394 -1.60 14.27 19.79
N LYS A 395 -1.89 15.49 19.38
CA LYS A 395 -2.66 15.76 18.17
C LYS A 395 -1.86 15.40 16.90
N PHE A 396 -0.59 15.77 16.81
CA PHE A 396 0.25 15.49 15.65
C PHE A 396 0.54 13.99 15.51
N ASP A 397 0.67 13.29 16.64
CA ASP A 397 0.95 11.84 16.64
C ASP A 397 -0.25 11.00 16.18
N THR A 398 -1.46 11.59 16.08
CA THR A 398 -2.58 10.93 15.39
C THR A 398 -2.31 10.68 13.91
N VAL A 399 -1.40 11.45 13.29
CA VAL A 399 -0.94 11.27 11.91
C VAL A 399 0.41 10.57 11.88
N LEU A 400 1.40 11.06 12.66
CA LEU A 400 2.76 10.53 12.65
C LEU A 400 2.80 9.08 13.17
N SER A 401 2.01 8.78 14.17
CA SER A 401 1.83 7.44 14.78
C SER A 401 3.16 6.82 15.22
N LEU A 402 3.94 7.62 15.98
CA LEU A 402 5.25 7.26 16.51
C LEU A 402 5.20 6.83 17.98
N ASP A 403 4.00 6.77 18.58
CA ASP A 403 3.81 6.46 20.02
C ASP A 403 4.66 7.36 20.94
N LEU A 404 4.71 8.67 20.64
CA LEU A 404 5.63 9.60 21.29
C LEU A 404 5.32 9.80 22.79
N LEU A 405 4.05 9.70 23.19
CA LEU A 405 3.61 9.85 24.59
C LEU A 405 3.49 8.50 25.32
N LYS A 406 3.72 7.39 24.63
CA LYS A 406 3.61 6.06 25.22
C LYS A 406 4.97 5.66 25.82
N GLU A 407 5.00 5.40 27.13
CA GLU A 407 6.18 4.91 27.80
C GLU A 407 6.69 3.63 27.12
N ASN A 408 8.00 3.49 27.05
CA ASN A 408 8.59 2.22 26.65
C ASN A 408 8.33 1.22 27.76
N ASN A 409 7.55 0.18 27.51
CA ASN A 409 7.56 -0.98 28.38
C ASN A 409 8.97 -1.61 28.26
N VAL A 410 9.90 -1.17 29.11
CA VAL A 410 11.12 -1.92 29.35
C VAL A 410 10.64 -3.20 30.02
N VAL A 411 10.53 -4.28 29.25
CA VAL A 411 10.54 -5.61 29.84
C VAL A 411 11.95 -5.74 30.41
N VAL A 412 12.07 -5.28 31.68
CA VAL A 412 13.28 -5.56 32.46
C VAL A 412 13.34 -7.07 32.57
N ASP A 413 14.26 -7.66 31.86
CA ASP A 413 14.54 -9.08 32.00
C ASP A 413 15.03 -9.28 33.44
N LYS A 414 14.11 -9.75 34.30
CA LYS A 414 14.38 -10.00 35.72
C LYS A 414 15.54 -10.94 35.93
N GLU A 415 15.97 -11.67 34.92
CA GLU A 415 17.15 -12.51 34.93
C GLU A 415 18.46 -11.71 34.76
N LEU A 416 18.41 -10.59 34.01
CA LEU A 416 19.54 -9.67 33.89
C LEU A 416 19.75 -8.84 35.17
N GLU A 417 18.67 -8.35 35.80
CA GLU A 417 18.77 -7.66 37.10
C GLU A 417 19.35 -8.56 38.19
N ARG A 418 19.04 -9.84 38.18
CA ARG A 418 19.58 -10.80 39.13
C ARG A 418 21.11 -11.02 38.94
N LYS A 419 21.57 -11.01 37.69
CA LYS A 419 23.01 -11.19 37.37
C LYS A 419 23.88 -9.95 37.59
N VAL A 420 23.26 -8.76 37.69
CA VAL A 420 23.96 -7.49 37.99
C VAL A 420 24.05 -7.26 39.50
N ASN A 421 23.15 -7.86 40.30
CA ASN A 421 23.09 -7.72 41.75
C ASN A 421 23.74 -8.91 42.51
N GLU A 422 24.26 -9.95 41.82
CA GLU A 422 25.14 -11.00 42.31
C GLU A 422 26.64 -10.67 41.94
#